data_b0a177aaad43a2505ed5bfd7428f6f41
#
_entry.id   b0a177aaad43a2505ed5bfd7428f6f41
#
_cell.length_a   1.000
_cell.length_b   1.000
_cell.length_c   1.000
_cell.angle_alpha   90.00
_cell.angle_beta   90.00
_cell.angle_gamma   90.00
#
_symmetry.space_group_name_H-M   'P 1'
#
loop_
_entity.id
_entity.type
_entity.pdbx_description
1 polymer ?
#
loop_
_entity_poly.entity_id
_entity_poly.type
_entity_poly.pdbx_seq_one_letter_code
_entity_poly.pdbx_strand_id
1 'polypeptide(L)'
;CIRDSPNTMRHFSERFASYGLRDQALAPVYGLAEAAVGLAFPPPERGVLIDRIRRDPFAASGTAVPAAETDPDFLEFVACGQPLPGYQVRIIDASGRELPERREGRLQFQGPSATQGYLHNEEATRKLIDGAWRESGDRAYVAGGDVFLTGRVKDLIIRGGRNIYPYEVEEAVGNIAGVRKGCVAVFGIVDAAAGTERVVVVAETRETRDAEREVLQHSVQDVAADLLGTPPDEVLLVTPHTVLKTSSGKIRRAAVRELFETGQIGQRPPGVWLQVLRLVAHSLRPRLRSLRRWFSTTGYAAYAHLVFWSLAPPAWLLIALLPGQRSRWWVMRTGARLLFRLAGIPLNVSGLENWRADRACVIVANHASYLDGVALVAVLPGPFSFVAKRELGEQFVPRVFLGRIGTLFVERFDVQRGLSDARQTVESVKSGRSLMFFPEGTFTRIPG
;
A
#
# COMPACT_ATOMS: atom_id res chain seq x y z
N CYS A 1 -0.02 12.74 16.36
CA CYS A 1 -1.44 12.69 16.07
C CYS A 1 -2.11 14.00 16.46
N ILE A 2 -2.75 14.71 15.54
CA ILE A 2 -3.43 16.02 15.73
C ILE A 2 -4.51 15.98 16.85
N ARG A 3 -4.58 14.92 17.64
CA ARG A 3 -5.65 14.70 18.60
C ARG A 3 -5.28 14.72 20.03
N ASP A 4 -4.04 14.72 20.26
CA ASP A 4 -3.61 14.77 21.64
C ASP A 4 -3.59 16.25 22.01
N SER A 5 -4.81 16.77 22.27
CA SER A 5 -4.90 18.13 22.80
C SER A 5 -4.12 18.20 24.11
N PRO A 6 -3.51 19.33 24.43
CA PRO A 6 -2.82 19.52 25.72
C PRO A 6 -3.67 19.11 26.91
N ASN A 7 -4.97 19.39 26.86
CA ASN A 7 -5.92 19.00 27.91
C ASN A 7 -6.07 17.48 28.04
N THR A 8 -6.10 16.74 26.92
CA THR A 8 -6.16 15.27 26.95
C THR A 8 -4.89 14.69 27.61
N MET A 9 -3.72 15.23 27.26
CA MET A 9 -2.44 14.79 27.87
C MET A 9 -2.40 15.07 29.36
N ARG A 10 -2.78 16.28 29.80
CA ARG A 10 -2.85 16.64 31.22
C ARG A 10 -3.81 15.73 31.98
N HIS A 11 -5.05 15.59 31.52
CA HIS A 11 -6.05 14.73 32.19
C HIS A 11 -5.61 13.26 32.24
N PHE A 12 -4.91 12.76 31.20
CA PHE A 12 -4.41 11.41 31.20
C PHE A 12 -3.31 11.24 32.26
N SER A 13 -2.35 12.17 32.31
CA SER A 13 -1.28 12.17 33.31
C SER A 13 -1.84 12.23 34.73
N GLU A 14 -2.71 13.18 35.02
CA GLU A 14 -3.37 13.36 36.32
C GLU A 14 -4.13 12.11 36.76
N ARG A 15 -4.94 11.54 35.85
CA ARG A 15 -5.77 10.37 36.16
C ARG A 15 -4.94 9.13 36.49
N PHE A 16 -3.83 8.92 35.83
CA PHE A 16 -2.99 7.75 36.00
C PHE A 16 -1.81 7.94 36.93
N ALA A 17 -1.55 9.15 37.43
CA ALA A 17 -0.51 9.44 38.40
C ALA A 17 -0.61 8.55 39.65
N SER A 18 -1.84 8.35 40.18
CA SER A 18 -2.10 7.48 41.33
C SER A 18 -1.79 5.99 41.08
N TYR A 19 -1.69 5.59 39.81
CA TYR A 19 -1.29 4.24 39.40
C TYR A 19 0.19 4.13 39.03
N GLY A 20 0.99 5.16 39.34
CA GLY A 20 2.43 5.18 39.08
C GLY A 20 2.86 5.60 37.69
N LEU A 21 1.97 6.18 36.88
CA LEU A 21 2.36 6.78 35.60
C LEU A 21 3.29 7.98 35.87
N ARG A 22 4.49 7.92 35.31
CA ARG A 22 5.42 9.04 35.33
C ARG A 22 5.13 9.98 34.18
N ASP A 23 5.17 11.29 34.38
CA ASP A 23 4.93 12.30 33.32
C ASP A 23 5.87 12.12 32.12
N GLN A 24 7.10 11.69 32.38
CA GLN A 24 8.10 11.40 31.35
C GLN A 24 7.76 10.18 30.47
N ALA A 25 6.80 9.34 30.89
CA ALA A 25 6.38 8.17 30.10
C ALA A 25 5.50 8.53 28.90
N LEU A 26 4.92 9.73 28.90
CA LEU A 26 4.11 10.19 27.77
C LEU A 26 5.01 10.77 26.68
N ALA A 27 4.98 10.16 25.51
CA ALA A 27 5.79 10.54 24.36
C ALA A 27 4.89 10.77 23.13
N PRO A 28 4.37 11.99 22.94
CA PRO A 28 3.60 12.33 21.74
C PRO A 28 4.48 12.22 20.50
N VAL A 29 4.05 11.43 19.52
CA VAL A 29 4.80 11.17 18.30
C VAL A 29 4.00 11.55 17.07
N TYR A 30 4.69 11.86 15.98
CA TYR A 30 4.07 12.09 14.68
C TYR A 30 4.53 11.05 13.66
N GLY A 31 3.59 10.61 12.86
CA GLY A 31 3.87 9.75 11.73
C GLY A 31 2.64 9.48 10.88
N LEU A 32 2.88 8.98 9.69
CA LEU A 32 1.88 8.70 8.66
C LEU A 32 2.25 7.42 7.91
N ALA A 33 1.25 6.84 7.24
CA ALA A 33 1.46 5.58 6.51
C ALA A 33 2.55 5.71 5.43
N GLU A 34 2.66 6.87 4.84
CA GLU A 34 3.62 7.22 3.80
C GLU A 34 5.09 7.26 4.30
N ALA A 35 5.30 7.27 5.62
CA ALA A 35 6.60 7.18 6.29
C ALA A 35 6.73 5.93 7.18
N ALA A 36 6.07 4.82 6.82
CA ALA A 36 6.02 3.60 7.63
C ALA A 36 5.66 3.84 9.10
N VAL A 37 4.69 4.76 9.33
CA VAL A 37 4.10 5.16 10.61
C VAL A 37 4.96 6.11 11.45
N GLY A 38 6.28 6.01 11.43
CA GLY A 38 7.16 6.84 12.27
C GLY A 38 7.86 7.96 11.50
N LEU A 39 7.74 9.21 11.93
CA LEU A 39 8.44 10.36 11.33
C LEU A 39 9.16 11.23 12.36
N ALA A 40 8.51 11.64 13.44
CA ALA A 40 9.10 12.47 14.48
C ALA A 40 8.76 11.92 15.87
N PHE A 41 9.77 11.89 16.75
CA PHE A 41 9.69 11.33 18.10
C PHE A 41 10.37 12.28 19.09
N PRO A 42 9.80 12.46 20.29
CA PRO A 42 10.49 13.21 21.35
C PRO A 42 11.71 12.41 21.84
N PRO A 43 12.72 13.08 22.37
CA PRO A 43 13.78 12.42 23.11
C PRO A 43 13.20 11.53 24.24
N PRO A 44 13.78 10.35 24.50
CA PRO A 44 13.35 9.50 25.61
C PRO A 44 13.29 10.27 26.93
N GLU A 45 12.31 9.94 27.76
CA GLU A 45 12.15 10.48 29.12
C GLU A 45 11.93 12.01 29.21
N ARG A 46 11.70 12.71 28.11
CA ARG A 46 11.41 14.17 28.13
C ARG A 46 10.01 14.48 28.66
N GLY A 47 9.04 13.59 28.37
CA GLY A 47 7.64 13.86 28.62
C GLY A 47 6.97 14.75 27.57
N VAL A 48 5.81 15.26 27.93
CA VAL A 48 5.01 16.13 27.05
C VAL A 48 5.55 17.57 27.09
N LEU A 49 5.93 18.08 25.92
CA LEU A 49 6.25 19.50 25.75
C LEU A 49 5.08 20.19 25.07
N ILE A 50 4.60 21.29 25.64
CA ILE A 50 3.52 22.13 25.11
C ILE A 50 4.08 23.51 24.79
N ASP A 51 3.89 23.97 23.56
CA ASP A 51 4.21 25.33 23.14
C ASP A 51 2.94 26.19 23.27
N ARG A 52 3.01 27.25 24.03
CA ARG A 52 1.95 28.22 24.23
C ARG A 52 2.28 29.45 23.40
N ILE A 53 1.40 29.79 22.45
CA ILE A 53 1.60 30.86 21.49
C ILE A 53 0.42 31.84 21.46
N ARG A 54 0.68 33.06 21.06
CA ARG A 54 -0.36 34.08 20.91
C ARG A 54 -1.27 33.79 19.73
N ARG A 55 -2.59 33.86 19.96
CA ARG A 55 -3.62 33.51 18.96
C ARG A 55 -3.59 34.47 17.76
N ASP A 56 -3.66 35.77 17.98
CA ASP A 56 -3.83 36.76 16.91
C ASP A 56 -2.72 36.72 15.84
N PRO A 57 -1.42 36.75 16.18
CA PRO A 57 -0.35 36.61 15.18
C PRO A 57 -0.41 35.30 14.42
N PHE A 58 -0.80 34.24 15.12
CA PHE A 58 -0.88 32.90 14.51
C PHE A 58 -2.05 32.78 13.53
N ALA A 59 -3.24 33.26 13.93
CA ALA A 59 -4.43 33.23 13.07
C ALA A 59 -4.26 34.18 11.84
N ALA A 60 -3.62 35.32 12.02
CA ALA A 60 -3.45 36.33 10.95
C ALA A 60 -2.35 35.95 9.94
N SER A 61 -1.24 35.39 10.41
CA SER A 61 -0.05 35.21 9.56
C SER A 61 0.67 33.86 9.71
N GLY A 62 0.17 32.98 10.55
CA GLY A 62 0.84 31.72 10.87
C GLY A 62 2.12 31.88 11.68
N THR A 63 2.29 33.02 12.39
CA THR A 63 3.48 33.27 13.20
C THR A 63 3.27 32.80 14.63
N ALA A 64 4.00 31.77 15.04
CA ALA A 64 3.93 31.16 16.38
C ALA A 64 4.75 31.99 17.40
N VAL A 65 4.22 33.16 17.79
CA VAL A 65 4.85 34.04 18.79
C VAL A 65 4.59 33.45 20.18
N PRO A 66 5.62 33.16 20.99
CA PRO A 66 5.41 32.65 22.35
C PRO A 66 4.48 33.56 23.15
N ALA A 67 3.53 32.97 23.88
CA ALA A 67 2.66 33.69 24.79
C ALA A 67 3.24 33.68 26.19
N ALA A 68 3.11 34.80 26.89
CA ALA A 68 3.42 34.87 28.32
C ALA A 68 2.38 34.13 29.14
N GLU A 69 2.70 33.77 30.38
CA GLU A 69 1.74 33.10 31.29
C GLU A 69 0.49 33.93 31.55
N THR A 70 0.64 35.26 31.51
CA THR A 70 -0.41 36.24 31.71
C THR A 70 -1.25 36.55 30.49
N ASP A 71 -0.86 36.10 29.30
CA ASP A 71 -1.63 36.34 28.07
C ASP A 71 -2.96 35.58 28.13
N PRO A 72 -4.10 36.29 28.04
CA PRO A 72 -5.40 35.66 28.15
C PRO A 72 -5.83 34.89 26.88
N ASP A 73 -5.31 35.31 25.73
CA ASP A 73 -5.68 34.73 24.41
C ASP A 73 -4.50 34.03 23.76
N PHE A 74 -4.48 32.73 23.93
CA PHE A 74 -3.40 31.85 23.48
C PHE A 74 -3.93 30.57 22.81
N LEU A 75 -3.02 29.95 22.07
CA LEU A 75 -3.16 28.58 21.54
C LEU A 75 -2.08 27.71 22.16
N GLU A 76 -2.39 26.42 22.34
CA GLU A 76 -1.44 25.44 22.84
C GLU A 76 -1.29 24.30 21.81
N PHE A 77 -0.05 23.94 21.51
CA PHE A 77 0.28 22.82 20.64
C PHE A 77 1.23 21.85 21.33
N VAL A 78 0.98 20.57 21.17
CA VAL A 78 1.83 19.51 21.70
C VAL A 78 2.97 19.25 20.74
N ALA A 79 4.21 19.23 21.24
CA ALA A 79 5.38 18.84 20.49
C ALA A 79 5.34 17.34 20.16
N CYS A 80 5.52 17.01 18.89
CA CYS A 80 5.62 15.65 18.41
C CYS A 80 7.06 15.12 18.32
N GLY A 81 8.02 15.88 18.85
CA GLY A 81 9.42 15.53 18.81
C GLY A 81 10.15 15.94 17.52
N GLN A 82 11.36 15.41 17.38
CA GLN A 82 12.28 15.71 16.29
C GLN A 82 12.24 14.62 15.23
N PRO A 83 12.59 14.92 13.96
CA PRO A 83 12.69 13.90 12.92
C PRO A 83 13.59 12.74 13.33
N LEU A 84 13.18 11.52 13.03
CA LEU A 84 13.99 10.33 13.27
C LEU A 84 15.31 10.38 12.48
N PRO A 85 16.37 9.69 12.94
CA PRO A 85 17.63 9.62 12.20
C PRO A 85 17.42 9.19 10.74
N GLY A 86 18.03 9.94 9.81
CA GLY A 86 17.87 9.73 8.36
C GLY A 86 16.61 10.35 7.75
N TYR A 87 15.73 10.93 8.56
CA TYR A 87 14.59 11.70 8.08
C TYR A 87 14.87 13.20 8.14
N GLN A 88 14.26 13.92 7.23
CA GLN A 88 14.23 15.37 7.22
C GLN A 88 12.79 15.85 7.09
N VAL A 89 12.49 16.95 7.74
CA VAL A 89 11.21 17.65 7.69
C VAL A 89 11.47 19.09 7.32
N ARG A 90 10.63 19.65 6.47
CA ARG A 90 10.59 21.08 6.19
C ARG A 90 9.17 21.61 6.19
N ILE A 91 9.04 22.88 6.49
CA ILE A 91 7.79 23.61 6.43
C ILE A 91 7.85 24.57 5.25
N ILE A 92 6.85 24.53 4.38
CA ILE A 92 6.83 25.34 3.16
C ILE A 92 5.58 26.22 3.08
N ASP A 93 5.74 27.36 2.40
CA ASP A 93 4.63 28.26 2.06
C ASP A 93 3.81 27.75 0.86
N ALA A 94 2.82 28.53 0.43
CA ALA A 94 2.00 28.22 -0.74
C ALA A 94 2.81 28.21 -2.05
N SER A 95 3.94 28.91 -2.11
CA SER A 95 4.85 28.97 -3.27
C SER A 95 5.90 27.84 -3.28
N GLY A 96 5.92 26.96 -2.25
CA GLY A 96 6.89 25.88 -2.10
C GLY A 96 8.23 26.30 -1.48
N ARG A 97 8.35 27.54 -0.98
CA ARG A 97 9.58 28.01 -0.32
C ARG A 97 9.59 27.58 1.14
N GLU A 98 10.73 27.14 1.62
CA GLU A 98 10.93 26.77 3.02
C GLU A 98 10.77 27.97 3.94
N LEU A 99 10.05 27.77 5.03
CA LEU A 99 9.76 28.76 6.04
C LEU A 99 10.74 28.61 7.23
N PRO A 100 11.10 29.72 7.88
CA PRO A 100 11.91 29.68 9.11
C PRO A 100 11.11 29.06 10.27
N GLU A 101 11.80 28.74 11.37
CA GLU A 101 11.16 28.32 12.61
C GLU A 101 10.04 29.27 13.05
N ARG A 102 9.05 28.72 13.74
CA ARG A 102 7.89 29.44 14.26
C ARG A 102 6.98 30.05 13.18
N ARG A 103 7.10 29.57 11.95
CA ARG A 103 6.19 29.92 10.85
C ARG A 103 5.43 28.68 10.43
N GLU A 104 4.10 28.77 10.45
CA GLU A 104 3.21 27.70 10.03
C GLU A 104 3.13 27.57 8.51
N GLY A 105 3.22 26.35 8.03
CA GLY A 105 3.08 26.04 6.62
C GLY A 105 2.69 24.58 6.39
N ARG A 106 2.83 24.12 5.15
CA ARG A 106 2.65 22.71 4.79
C ARG A 106 3.88 21.92 5.19
N LEU A 107 3.67 20.77 5.82
CA LEU A 107 4.75 19.90 6.23
C LEU A 107 5.10 18.94 5.09
N GLN A 108 6.36 18.96 4.71
CA GLN A 108 6.97 17.98 3.80
C GLN A 108 8.04 17.19 4.53
N PHE A 109 8.25 15.95 4.08
CA PHE A 109 9.26 15.07 4.65
C PHE A 109 9.98 14.27 3.57
N GLN A 110 11.20 13.82 3.90
CA GLN A 110 11.93 12.82 3.16
C GLN A 110 12.64 11.87 4.12
N GLY A 111 12.89 10.63 3.70
CA GLY A 111 13.56 9.64 4.55
C GLY A 111 13.55 8.25 3.95
N PRO A 112 14.27 7.31 4.58
CA PRO A 112 14.53 5.98 4.00
C PRO A 112 13.28 5.13 3.80
N SER A 113 12.22 5.33 4.59
CA SER A 113 10.95 4.59 4.42
C SER A 113 9.84 5.41 3.75
N ALA A 114 10.18 6.58 3.18
CA ALA A 114 9.21 7.37 2.45
C ALA A 114 8.70 6.60 1.22
N THR A 115 7.37 6.52 1.08
CA THR A 115 6.75 5.80 -0.04
C THR A 115 7.13 6.40 -1.39
N GLN A 116 7.17 5.56 -2.42
CA GLN A 116 7.38 5.99 -3.80
C GLN A 116 6.05 6.36 -4.51
N GLY A 117 4.91 6.15 -3.85
CA GLY A 117 3.60 6.49 -4.39
C GLY A 117 2.49 5.54 -3.98
N TYR A 118 1.32 5.74 -4.55
CA TYR A 118 0.13 4.93 -4.31
C TYR A 118 -0.11 3.96 -5.47
N LEU A 119 -0.32 2.69 -5.16
CA LEU A 119 -0.54 1.64 -6.14
C LEU A 119 -1.79 1.95 -7.00
N HIS A 120 -1.63 1.98 -8.32
CA HIS A 120 -2.69 2.26 -9.31
C HIS A 120 -3.42 3.60 -9.10
N ASN A 121 -2.75 4.59 -8.50
CA ASN A 121 -3.31 5.92 -8.29
C ASN A 121 -2.27 7.00 -8.60
N GLU A 122 -2.09 7.27 -9.90
CA GLU A 122 -1.10 8.23 -10.38
C GLU A 122 -1.42 9.67 -9.98
N GLU A 123 -2.68 10.02 -9.88
CA GLU A 123 -3.09 11.38 -9.48
C GLU A 123 -2.71 11.67 -8.03
N ALA A 124 -3.02 10.75 -7.12
CA ALA A 124 -2.61 10.88 -5.72
C ALA A 124 -1.08 10.84 -5.57
N THR A 125 -0.40 10.02 -6.38
CA THR A 125 1.07 9.93 -6.37
C THR A 125 1.70 11.25 -6.82
N ARG A 126 1.20 11.89 -7.87
CA ARG A 126 1.68 13.22 -8.30
C ARG A 126 1.48 14.31 -7.25
N LYS A 127 0.38 14.26 -6.49
CA LYS A 127 0.12 15.21 -5.39
C LYS A 127 1.01 14.96 -4.16
N LEU A 128 1.47 13.72 -3.97
CA LEU A 128 2.35 13.33 -2.87
C LEU A 128 3.81 13.75 -3.11
N ILE A 129 4.29 13.63 -4.35
CA ILE A 129 5.71 13.74 -4.68
C ILE A 129 6.05 15.15 -5.15
N ASP A 130 7.01 15.77 -4.45
CA ASP A 130 7.64 17.04 -4.81
C ASP A 130 9.17 16.86 -4.83
N GLY A 131 9.69 16.40 -5.96
CA GLY A 131 11.10 16.02 -6.07
C GLY A 131 11.48 14.90 -5.10
N ALA A 132 12.45 15.16 -4.22
CA ALA A 132 12.84 14.23 -3.15
C ALA A 132 11.87 14.23 -1.96
N TRP A 133 11.01 15.24 -1.86
CA TRP A 133 10.10 15.44 -0.74
C TRP A 133 8.73 14.79 -0.95
N ARG A 134 8.05 14.54 0.16
CA ARG A 134 6.68 14.02 0.20
C ARG A 134 5.78 14.97 0.95
N GLU A 135 4.63 15.33 0.37
CA GLU A 135 3.58 16.09 1.02
C GLU A 135 2.86 15.24 2.07
N SER A 136 2.89 15.67 3.31
CA SER A 136 2.17 14.97 4.39
C SER A 136 0.65 15.23 4.36
N GLY A 137 0.23 16.35 3.80
CA GLY A 137 -1.13 16.86 3.88
C GLY A 137 -1.48 17.51 5.23
N ASP A 138 -0.48 17.63 6.12
CA ASP A 138 -0.62 18.25 7.42
C ASP A 138 0.04 19.64 7.42
N ARG A 139 -0.43 20.52 8.31
CA ARG A 139 0.16 21.82 8.61
C ARG A 139 0.91 21.73 9.92
N ALA A 140 2.04 22.41 9.99
CA ALA A 140 2.89 22.43 11.17
C ALA A 140 3.79 23.68 11.21
N TYR A 141 4.43 23.89 12.33
CA TYR A 141 5.62 24.71 12.45
C TYR A 141 6.70 23.94 13.21
N VAL A 142 7.93 24.41 13.10
CA VAL A 142 9.07 23.89 13.88
C VAL A 142 9.50 24.95 14.88
N ALA A 143 9.81 24.53 16.10
CA ALA A 143 10.40 25.40 17.11
C ALA A 143 11.38 24.60 17.98
N GLY A 144 12.64 25.04 18.07
CA GLY A 144 13.70 24.34 18.80
C GLY A 144 13.96 22.94 18.27
N GLY A 145 13.73 22.71 16.98
CA GLY A 145 13.88 21.41 16.32
C GLY A 145 12.68 20.47 16.50
N ASP A 146 11.71 20.77 17.35
CA ASP A 146 10.49 19.98 17.53
C ASP A 146 9.40 20.37 16.51
N VAL A 147 8.67 19.36 16.03
CA VAL A 147 7.53 19.54 15.13
C VAL A 147 6.24 19.71 15.92
N PHE A 148 5.50 20.79 15.63
CA PHE A 148 4.20 21.08 16.22
C PHE A 148 3.14 21.05 15.14
N LEU A 149 2.23 20.08 15.21
CA LEU A 149 1.14 19.92 14.24
C LEU A 149 -0.01 20.86 14.58
N THR A 150 -0.47 21.63 13.61
CA THR A 150 -1.54 22.61 13.78
C THR A 150 -2.86 22.20 13.16
N GLY A 151 -2.82 21.34 12.15
CA GLY A 151 -4.03 20.89 11.49
C GLY A 151 -3.75 20.11 10.22
N ARG A 152 -4.79 19.89 9.43
CA ARG A 152 -4.67 19.39 8.07
C ARG A 152 -4.87 20.50 7.06
N VAL A 153 -4.15 20.44 5.96
CA VAL A 153 -4.32 21.40 4.86
C VAL A 153 -5.78 21.46 4.39
N LYS A 154 -6.45 20.32 4.31
CA LYS A 154 -7.85 20.22 3.85
C LYS A 154 -8.90 20.62 4.88
N ASP A 155 -8.52 20.68 6.15
CA ASP A 155 -9.45 20.96 7.25
C ASP A 155 -9.38 22.42 7.71
N LEU A 156 -8.35 23.17 7.30
CA LEU A 156 -8.21 24.58 7.63
C LEU A 156 -9.33 25.37 6.98
N ILE A 157 -9.99 26.24 7.76
CA ILE A 157 -11.03 27.13 7.27
C ILE A 157 -10.42 28.53 7.14
N ILE A 158 -10.65 29.18 6.01
CA ILE A 158 -10.17 30.54 5.77
C ILE A 158 -11.35 31.50 5.71
N ARG A 159 -11.52 32.32 6.73
CA ARG A 159 -12.61 33.29 6.82
C ARG A 159 -12.06 34.69 7.05
N GLY A 160 -12.38 35.61 6.14
CA GLY A 160 -11.90 37.03 6.24
C GLY A 160 -10.37 37.13 6.30
N GLY A 161 -9.63 36.26 5.63
CA GLY A 161 -8.16 36.24 5.65
C GLY A 161 -7.53 35.65 6.93
N ARG A 162 -8.35 35.14 7.87
CA ARG A 162 -7.87 34.46 9.10
C ARG A 162 -7.97 32.96 8.98
N ASN A 163 -6.99 32.28 9.53
CA ASN A 163 -6.97 30.81 9.67
C ASN A 163 -7.78 30.40 10.91
N ILE A 164 -8.78 29.57 10.70
CA ILE A 164 -9.60 28.97 11.75
C ILE A 164 -9.26 27.48 11.85
N TYR A 165 -8.97 27.04 13.06
CA TYR A 165 -8.60 25.65 13.36
C TYR A 165 -9.83 24.91 13.92
N PRO A 166 -10.49 24.03 13.15
CA PRO A 166 -11.76 23.40 13.54
C PRO A 166 -11.71 22.69 14.87
N TYR A 167 -10.58 22.03 15.20
CA TYR A 167 -10.45 21.23 16.42
C TYR A 167 -10.67 22.05 17.70
N GLU A 168 -10.31 23.31 17.70
CA GLU A 168 -10.44 24.20 18.84
C GLU A 168 -11.92 24.49 19.15
N VAL A 169 -12.67 24.86 18.13
CA VAL A 169 -14.13 25.06 18.25
C VAL A 169 -14.83 23.76 18.59
N GLU A 170 -14.41 22.62 17.98
CA GLU A 170 -14.95 21.29 18.28
C GLU A 170 -14.73 20.90 19.75
N GLU A 171 -13.56 21.22 20.31
CA GLU A 171 -13.26 20.93 21.71
C GLU A 171 -14.07 21.80 22.66
N ALA A 172 -14.13 23.12 22.42
CA ALA A 172 -14.87 24.04 23.25
C ALA A 172 -16.36 23.75 23.24
N VAL A 173 -16.97 23.60 22.06
CA VAL A 173 -18.36 23.24 21.91
C VAL A 173 -18.65 21.85 22.50
N GLY A 174 -17.74 20.91 22.36
CA GLY A 174 -17.84 19.56 22.92
C GLY A 174 -17.84 19.51 24.45
N ASN A 175 -17.44 20.56 25.13
CA ASN A 175 -17.47 20.68 26.60
C ASN A 175 -18.77 21.31 27.13
N ILE A 176 -19.66 21.83 26.26
CA ILE A 176 -20.97 22.36 26.65
C ILE A 176 -21.85 21.21 27.17
N ALA A 177 -22.51 21.45 28.33
CA ALA A 177 -23.49 20.49 28.87
C ALA A 177 -24.63 20.27 27.87
N GLY A 178 -25.00 19.02 27.59
CA GLY A 178 -26.00 18.66 26.57
C GLY A 178 -25.39 18.31 25.18
N VAL A 179 -24.19 18.73 24.90
CA VAL A 179 -23.43 18.29 23.69
C VAL A 179 -22.72 16.97 23.97
N ARG A 180 -22.76 16.04 23.00
CA ARG A 180 -22.00 14.80 23.10
C ARG A 180 -20.51 15.06 22.87
N LYS A 181 -19.74 14.88 23.93
CA LYS A 181 -18.28 15.11 23.91
C LYS A 181 -17.59 14.36 22.77
N GLY A 182 -16.77 15.09 22.01
CA GLY A 182 -16.05 14.57 20.85
C GLY A 182 -16.94 14.22 19.63
N CYS A 183 -18.20 14.64 19.62
CA CYS A 183 -19.14 14.46 18.52
C CYS A 183 -19.60 15.81 17.95
N VAL A 184 -18.63 16.70 17.75
CA VAL A 184 -18.82 18.01 17.11
C VAL A 184 -17.94 18.04 15.87
N ALA A 185 -18.46 18.46 14.74
CA ALA A 185 -17.72 18.66 13.50
C ALA A 185 -17.84 20.12 13.06
N VAL A 186 -16.70 20.76 12.81
CA VAL A 186 -16.63 22.14 12.30
C VAL A 186 -15.93 22.12 10.95
N PHE A 187 -16.52 22.76 9.94
CA PHE A 187 -15.95 22.80 8.59
C PHE A 187 -16.38 24.08 7.85
N GLY A 188 -15.52 24.46 6.88
CA GLY A 188 -15.80 25.55 5.97
C GLY A 188 -16.54 25.10 4.72
N ILE A 189 -17.43 25.92 4.22
CA ILE A 189 -18.06 25.79 2.90
C ILE A 189 -17.72 27.04 2.10
N VAL A 190 -17.19 26.84 0.90
CA VAL A 190 -16.83 27.93 0.00
C VAL A 190 -18.09 28.70 -0.40
N ASP A 191 -18.14 29.98 -0.05
CA ASP A 191 -19.14 30.92 -0.55
C ASP A 191 -18.57 31.66 -1.75
N ALA A 192 -18.98 31.22 -2.92
CA ALA A 192 -18.49 31.80 -4.19
C ALA A 192 -18.90 33.28 -4.36
N ALA A 193 -19.96 33.74 -3.70
CA ALA A 193 -20.43 35.10 -3.77
C ALA A 193 -19.64 36.04 -2.85
N ALA A 194 -19.28 35.54 -1.67
CA ALA A 194 -18.54 36.33 -0.67
C ALA A 194 -17.00 36.19 -0.82
N GLY A 195 -16.50 35.24 -1.62
CA GLY A 195 -15.06 34.98 -1.78
C GLY A 195 -14.37 34.49 -0.51
N THR A 196 -15.14 33.94 0.46
CA THR A 196 -14.64 33.44 1.74
C THR A 196 -15.36 32.12 2.08
N GLU A 197 -14.96 31.47 3.17
CA GLU A 197 -15.65 30.27 3.64
C GLU A 197 -16.67 30.60 4.71
N ARG A 198 -17.87 30.01 4.61
CA ARG A 198 -18.88 29.97 5.67
C ARG A 198 -18.53 28.90 6.68
N VAL A 199 -18.63 29.21 7.96
CA VAL A 199 -18.32 28.28 9.04
C VAL A 199 -19.60 27.57 9.50
N VAL A 200 -19.60 26.24 9.41
CA VAL A 200 -20.71 25.40 9.85
C VAL A 200 -20.27 24.57 11.05
N VAL A 201 -21.09 24.60 12.12
CA VAL A 201 -20.89 23.81 13.33
C VAL A 201 -22.01 22.76 13.42
N VAL A 202 -21.64 21.48 13.45
CA VAL A 202 -22.55 20.36 13.62
C VAL A 202 -22.27 19.68 14.95
N ALA A 203 -23.20 19.71 15.90
CA ALA A 203 -23.05 19.15 17.24
C ALA A 203 -24.11 18.08 17.52
N GLU A 204 -23.68 16.91 17.99
CA GLU A 204 -24.62 15.87 18.42
C GLU A 204 -25.17 16.13 19.82
N THR A 205 -26.49 16.01 19.97
CA THR A 205 -27.17 16.09 21.26
C THR A 205 -28.20 14.97 21.41
N ARG A 206 -28.52 14.64 22.65
CA ARG A 206 -29.62 13.76 23.01
C ARG A 206 -30.89 14.52 23.38
N GLU A 207 -30.79 15.85 23.46
CA GLU A 207 -31.96 16.68 23.79
C GLU A 207 -32.98 16.62 22.65
N THR A 208 -34.22 16.38 23.03
CA THR A 208 -35.37 16.23 22.12
C THR A 208 -36.37 17.36 22.26
N ARG A 209 -36.37 18.09 23.38
CA ARG A 209 -37.29 19.19 23.67
C ARG A 209 -36.84 20.45 22.97
N ASP A 210 -37.71 21.07 22.21
CA ASP A 210 -37.37 22.23 21.36
C ASP A 210 -36.80 23.40 22.16
N ALA A 211 -37.40 23.74 23.31
CA ALA A 211 -36.89 24.83 24.16
C ALA A 211 -35.46 24.61 24.67
N GLU A 212 -35.12 23.36 25.02
CA GLU A 212 -33.74 23.03 25.46
C GLU A 212 -32.76 23.00 24.29
N ARG A 213 -33.24 22.61 23.13
CA ARG A 213 -32.41 22.67 21.90
C ARG A 213 -32.13 24.11 21.50
N GLU A 214 -33.07 25.04 21.62
CA GLU A 214 -32.85 26.47 21.36
C GLU A 214 -31.77 27.04 22.32
N VAL A 215 -31.90 26.79 23.61
CA VAL A 215 -30.94 27.22 24.62
C VAL A 215 -29.53 26.62 24.29
N LEU A 216 -29.46 25.34 23.96
CA LEU A 216 -28.19 24.69 23.60
C LEU A 216 -27.62 25.26 22.33
N GLN A 217 -28.45 25.56 21.32
CA GLN A 217 -28.01 26.15 20.06
C GLN A 217 -27.39 27.53 20.27
N HIS A 218 -28.04 28.38 21.10
CA HIS A 218 -27.45 29.68 21.48
C HIS A 218 -26.13 29.52 22.22
N SER A 219 -26.04 28.59 23.19
CA SER A 219 -24.79 28.33 23.91
C SER A 219 -23.68 27.88 22.99
N VAL A 220 -23.97 27.04 21.98
CA VAL A 220 -23.00 26.61 20.96
C VAL A 220 -22.58 27.81 20.09
N GLN A 221 -23.54 28.66 19.74
CA GLN A 221 -23.27 29.85 18.93
C GLN A 221 -22.37 30.85 19.66
N ASP A 222 -22.64 31.11 20.94
CA ASP A 222 -21.85 32.01 21.77
C ASP A 222 -20.42 31.53 21.96
N VAL A 223 -20.25 30.27 22.37
CA VAL A 223 -18.90 29.66 22.54
C VAL A 223 -18.13 29.65 21.24
N ALA A 224 -18.78 29.35 20.12
CA ALA A 224 -18.13 29.39 18.83
C ALA A 224 -17.77 30.85 18.42
N ALA A 225 -18.66 31.81 18.67
CA ALA A 225 -18.43 33.22 18.36
C ALA A 225 -17.25 33.82 19.13
N ASP A 226 -17.11 33.46 20.41
CA ASP A 226 -15.99 33.90 21.24
C ASP A 226 -14.62 33.45 20.66
N LEU A 227 -14.55 32.25 20.13
CA LEU A 227 -13.31 31.70 19.54
C LEU A 227 -13.06 32.21 18.11
N LEU A 228 -14.12 32.39 17.35
CA LEU A 228 -14.03 32.81 15.94
C LEU A 228 -13.92 34.33 15.79
N GLY A 229 -14.24 35.10 16.84
CA GLY A 229 -14.39 36.54 16.78
C GLY A 229 -15.65 37.01 16.03
N THR A 230 -16.42 36.12 15.49
CA THR A 230 -17.70 36.36 14.79
C THR A 230 -18.58 35.10 14.92
N PRO A 231 -19.90 35.22 14.96
CA PRO A 231 -20.78 34.06 15.00
C PRO A 231 -20.53 33.10 13.82
N PRO A 232 -20.63 31.77 14.02
CA PRO A 232 -20.65 30.84 12.93
C PRO A 232 -21.86 31.11 12.02
N ASP A 233 -21.72 30.82 10.72
CA ASP A 233 -22.80 31.06 9.77
C ASP A 233 -23.98 30.11 9.96
N GLU A 234 -23.71 28.90 10.45
CA GLU A 234 -24.75 27.91 10.71
C GLU A 234 -24.37 26.97 11.87
N VAL A 235 -25.33 26.73 12.78
CA VAL A 235 -25.22 25.79 13.88
C VAL A 235 -26.32 24.76 13.77
N LEU A 236 -25.96 23.49 13.66
CA LEU A 236 -26.87 22.36 13.53
C LEU A 236 -26.75 21.42 14.73
N LEU A 237 -27.81 21.30 15.49
CA LEU A 237 -27.93 20.27 16.51
C LEU A 237 -28.51 19.00 15.87
N VAL A 238 -27.77 17.91 15.91
CA VAL A 238 -28.14 16.65 15.25
C VAL A 238 -28.28 15.51 16.25
N THR A 239 -29.00 14.48 15.85
CA THR A 239 -29.17 13.26 16.66
C THR A 239 -27.84 12.47 16.75
N PRO A 240 -27.65 11.65 17.81
CA PRO A 240 -26.49 10.80 17.98
C PRO A 240 -26.20 9.93 16.74
N HIS A 241 -24.91 9.73 16.46
CA HIS A 241 -24.35 8.97 15.33
C HIS A 241 -24.48 9.64 13.95
N THR A 242 -24.79 10.93 13.90
CA THR A 242 -24.76 11.74 12.67
C THR A 242 -23.34 12.20 12.33
N VAL A 243 -22.53 12.56 13.32
CA VAL A 243 -21.12 12.93 13.13
C VAL A 243 -20.28 11.69 12.88
N LEU A 244 -19.88 11.50 11.62
CA LEU A 244 -19.15 10.33 11.20
C LEU A 244 -17.72 10.31 11.77
N LYS A 245 -17.29 9.13 12.23
CA LYS A 245 -15.97 8.89 12.82
C LYS A 245 -15.25 7.72 12.15
N THR A 246 -13.92 7.73 12.24
CA THR A 246 -13.08 6.57 11.90
C THR A 246 -13.17 5.51 12.99
N SER A 247 -12.65 4.29 12.74
CA SER A 247 -12.51 3.23 13.75
C SER A 247 -11.69 3.66 14.97
N SER A 248 -10.76 4.60 14.80
CA SER A 248 -9.99 5.20 15.88
C SER A 248 -10.71 6.37 16.57
N GLY A 249 -12.02 6.62 16.25
CA GLY A 249 -12.83 7.68 16.85
C GLY A 249 -12.56 9.08 16.26
N LYS A 250 -11.80 9.26 15.15
CA LYS A 250 -11.52 10.57 14.50
C LYS A 250 -12.72 11.07 13.70
N ILE A 251 -13.06 12.35 13.85
CA ILE A 251 -14.12 12.99 13.08
C ILE A 251 -13.74 13.00 11.60
N ARG A 252 -14.63 12.53 10.76
CA ARG A 252 -14.49 12.55 9.31
C ARG A 252 -15.14 13.82 8.76
N ARG A 253 -14.51 14.99 8.98
CA ARG A 253 -15.08 16.31 8.61
C ARG A 253 -15.53 16.35 7.16
N ALA A 254 -14.69 15.87 6.23
CA ALA A 254 -15.06 15.83 4.82
C ALA A 254 -16.36 15.04 4.55
N ALA A 255 -16.57 13.92 5.24
CA ALA A 255 -17.79 13.14 5.07
C ALA A 255 -19.02 13.80 5.73
N VAL A 256 -18.84 14.50 6.86
CA VAL A 256 -19.91 15.28 7.49
C VAL A 256 -20.28 16.48 6.62
N ARG A 257 -19.29 17.16 6.05
CA ARG A 257 -19.48 18.24 5.07
C ARG A 257 -20.26 17.75 3.84
N GLU A 258 -19.91 16.61 3.25
CA GLU A 258 -20.61 16.00 2.12
C GLU A 258 -22.09 15.72 2.47
N LEU A 259 -22.37 15.18 3.66
CA LEU A 259 -23.75 14.98 4.14
C LEU A 259 -24.51 16.30 4.28
N PHE A 260 -23.84 17.37 4.68
CA PHE A 260 -24.43 18.70 4.77
C PHE A 260 -24.74 19.26 3.36
N GLU A 261 -23.75 19.27 2.46
CA GLU A 261 -23.88 19.78 1.09
C GLU A 261 -24.97 19.02 0.29
N THR A 262 -25.16 17.74 0.57
CA THR A 262 -26.20 16.90 -0.06
C THR A 262 -27.58 16.97 0.65
N GLY A 263 -27.71 17.77 1.72
CA GLY A 263 -28.97 17.88 2.50
C GLY A 263 -29.36 16.61 3.26
N GLN A 264 -28.41 15.71 3.49
CA GLN A 264 -28.66 14.42 4.16
C GLN A 264 -28.34 14.45 5.66
N ILE A 265 -27.89 15.58 6.19
CA ILE A 265 -27.68 15.76 7.65
C ILE A 265 -29.02 15.66 8.37
N GLY A 266 -29.05 14.84 9.43
CA GLY A 266 -30.26 14.63 10.24
C GLY A 266 -31.23 13.61 9.67
N GLN A 267 -31.04 13.12 8.46
CA GLN A 267 -31.82 11.97 7.97
C GLN A 267 -31.35 10.70 8.69
N ARG A 268 -32.31 9.90 9.18
CA ARG A 268 -31.97 8.62 9.81
C ARG A 268 -31.20 7.78 8.83
N PRO A 269 -29.98 7.31 9.17
CA PRO A 269 -29.23 6.41 8.29
C PRO A 269 -30.10 5.18 7.99
N PRO A 270 -30.09 4.66 6.75
CA PRO A 270 -30.80 3.44 6.42
C PRO A 270 -30.40 2.35 7.42
N GLY A 271 -31.39 1.58 7.90
CA GLY A 271 -31.25 0.66 9.02
C GLY A 271 -29.95 -0.15 8.98
N VAL A 272 -29.35 -0.36 10.14
CA VAL A 272 -28.03 -1.03 10.32
C VAL A 272 -27.92 -2.33 9.51
N TRP A 273 -29.04 -3.05 9.36
CA TRP A 273 -29.11 -4.28 8.57
C TRP A 273 -28.84 -4.06 7.06
N LEU A 274 -29.28 -2.93 6.49
CA LEU A 274 -28.98 -2.57 5.09
C LEU A 274 -27.50 -2.22 4.88
N GLN A 275 -26.87 -1.58 5.88
CA GLN A 275 -25.43 -1.31 5.86
C GLN A 275 -24.65 -2.61 6.00
N VAL A 276 -25.06 -3.51 6.89
CA VAL A 276 -24.48 -4.86 7.03
C VAL A 276 -24.67 -5.66 5.73
N LEU A 277 -25.83 -5.61 5.11
CA LEU A 277 -26.10 -6.30 3.85
C LEU A 277 -25.21 -5.76 2.71
N ARG A 278 -25.03 -4.44 2.62
CA ARG A 278 -24.09 -3.83 1.67
C ARG A 278 -22.65 -4.23 1.94
N LEU A 279 -22.21 -4.24 3.20
CA LEU A 279 -20.85 -4.69 3.57
C LEU A 279 -20.65 -6.18 3.23
N VAL A 280 -21.63 -7.03 3.51
CA VAL A 280 -21.60 -8.45 3.15
C VAL A 280 -21.57 -8.61 1.63
N ALA A 281 -22.42 -7.88 0.90
CA ALA A 281 -22.43 -7.91 -0.56
C ALA A 281 -21.10 -7.44 -1.19
N HIS A 282 -20.50 -6.38 -0.63
CA HIS A 282 -19.17 -5.92 -1.04
C HIS A 282 -18.05 -6.91 -0.69
N SER A 283 -18.14 -7.63 0.43
CA SER A 283 -17.16 -8.63 0.84
C SER A 283 -17.28 -9.95 0.07
N LEU A 284 -18.47 -10.27 -0.46
CA LEU A 284 -18.69 -11.47 -1.27
C LEU A 284 -18.06 -11.37 -2.66
N ARG A 285 -18.05 -10.20 -3.29
CA ARG A 285 -17.46 -10.01 -4.63
C ARG A 285 -15.99 -10.41 -4.72
N PRO A 286 -15.07 -10.00 -3.81
CA PRO A 286 -13.69 -10.47 -3.82
C PRO A 286 -13.57 -11.97 -3.56
N ARG A 287 -14.39 -12.53 -2.64
CA ARG A 287 -14.39 -13.98 -2.34
C ARG A 287 -14.86 -14.81 -3.53
N LEU A 288 -15.91 -14.40 -4.22
CA LEU A 288 -16.38 -15.05 -5.44
C LEU A 288 -15.34 -14.99 -6.56
N ARG A 289 -14.63 -13.84 -6.70
CA ARG A 289 -13.52 -13.73 -7.65
C ARG A 289 -12.34 -14.65 -7.28
N SER A 290 -12.00 -14.75 -6.00
CA SER A 290 -10.92 -15.63 -5.54
C SER A 290 -11.29 -17.11 -5.69
N LEU A 291 -12.53 -17.50 -5.38
CA LEU A 291 -13.06 -18.84 -5.61
C LEU A 291 -13.05 -19.17 -7.12
N ARG A 292 -13.55 -18.27 -7.97
CA ARG A 292 -13.52 -18.47 -9.41
C ARG A 292 -12.09 -18.62 -9.94
N ARG A 293 -11.13 -17.84 -9.45
CA ARG A 293 -9.70 -17.99 -9.79
C ARG A 293 -9.16 -19.32 -9.28
N TRP A 294 -9.48 -19.70 -8.05
CA TRP A 294 -9.05 -20.98 -7.48
C TRP A 294 -9.61 -22.16 -8.29
N PHE A 295 -10.90 -22.16 -8.62
CA PHE A 295 -11.50 -23.19 -9.48
C PHE A 295 -10.90 -23.20 -10.88
N SER A 296 -10.63 -22.06 -11.49
CA SER A 296 -10.02 -22.02 -12.82
C SER A 296 -8.56 -22.50 -12.81
N THR A 297 -7.78 -22.13 -11.82
CA THR A 297 -6.37 -22.55 -11.71
C THR A 297 -6.25 -24.01 -11.32
N THR A 298 -7.03 -24.47 -10.32
CA THR A 298 -7.03 -25.88 -9.88
C THR A 298 -7.63 -26.79 -10.93
N GLY A 299 -8.73 -26.37 -11.57
CA GLY A 299 -9.34 -27.08 -12.68
C GLY A 299 -8.42 -27.22 -13.88
N TYR A 300 -7.73 -26.14 -14.26
CA TYR A 300 -6.73 -26.18 -15.32
C TYR A 300 -5.55 -27.08 -14.95
N ALA A 301 -5.05 -27.00 -13.72
CA ALA A 301 -3.96 -27.87 -13.26
C ALA A 301 -4.35 -29.35 -13.32
N ALA A 302 -5.56 -29.69 -12.83
CA ALA A 302 -6.09 -31.05 -12.92
C ALA A 302 -6.21 -31.52 -14.38
N TYR A 303 -6.76 -30.68 -15.25
CA TYR A 303 -6.85 -30.97 -16.68
C TYR A 303 -5.47 -31.16 -17.32
N ALA A 304 -4.51 -30.29 -17.06
CA ALA A 304 -3.16 -30.41 -17.60
C ALA A 304 -2.45 -31.68 -17.13
N HIS A 305 -2.65 -32.08 -15.86
CA HIS A 305 -2.17 -33.38 -15.35
C HIS A 305 -2.85 -34.55 -16.03
N LEU A 306 -4.16 -34.49 -16.25
CA LEU A 306 -4.89 -35.54 -16.97
C LEU A 306 -4.33 -35.71 -18.38
N VAL A 307 -4.13 -34.60 -19.12
CA VAL A 307 -3.54 -34.62 -20.47
C VAL A 307 -2.14 -35.21 -20.43
N PHE A 308 -1.29 -34.77 -19.49
CA PHE A 308 0.06 -35.28 -19.34
C PHE A 308 0.06 -36.82 -19.09
N TRP A 309 -0.68 -37.26 -18.10
CA TRP A 309 -0.72 -38.69 -17.73
C TRP A 309 -1.39 -39.56 -18.77
N SER A 310 -2.25 -38.99 -19.62
CA SER A 310 -2.83 -39.74 -20.76
C SER A 310 -1.83 -39.89 -21.92
N LEU A 311 -0.87 -38.97 -22.07
CA LEU A 311 0.06 -38.97 -23.20
C LEU A 311 1.44 -39.53 -22.83
N ALA A 312 1.97 -39.21 -21.65
CA ALA A 312 3.36 -39.52 -21.29
C ALA A 312 3.62 -41.06 -21.13
N PRO A 313 2.79 -41.83 -20.42
CA PRO A 313 3.03 -43.27 -20.31
C PRO A 313 2.94 -44.03 -21.65
N PRO A 314 1.92 -43.84 -22.51
CA PRO A 314 1.89 -44.45 -23.84
C PRO A 314 3.08 -44.04 -24.69
N ALA A 315 3.47 -42.75 -24.70
CA ALA A 315 4.62 -42.28 -25.44
C ALA A 315 5.92 -42.93 -24.93
N TRP A 316 6.09 -43.01 -23.60
CA TRP A 316 7.23 -43.69 -22.99
C TRP A 316 7.30 -45.19 -23.40
N LEU A 317 6.17 -45.91 -23.36
CA LEU A 317 6.09 -47.30 -23.74
C LEU A 317 6.45 -47.50 -25.24
N LEU A 318 5.89 -46.66 -26.10
CA LEU A 318 6.22 -46.70 -27.53
C LEU A 318 7.69 -46.41 -27.79
N ILE A 319 8.29 -45.46 -27.11
CA ILE A 319 9.73 -45.15 -27.23
C ILE A 319 10.60 -46.32 -26.74
N ALA A 320 10.15 -46.99 -25.68
CA ALA A 320 10.85 -48.15 -25.16
C ALA A 320 10.82 -49.36 -26.11
N LEU A 321 9.68 -49.59 -26.80
CA LEU A 321 9.48 -50.77 -27.65
C LEU A 321 9.88 -50.59 -29.10
N LEU A 322 9.69 -49.39 -29.67
CA LEU A 322 9.92 -49.18 -31.12
C LEU A 322 11.38 -49.34 -31.50
N PRO A 323 11.70 -50.00 -32.63
CA PRO A 323 13.05 -50.04 -33.20
C PRO A 323 13.36 -48.72 -33.92
N GLY A 324 14.64 -48.35 -33.96
CA GLY A 324 15.14 -47.22 -34.71
C GLY A 324 14.91 -45.83 -34.06
N GLN A 325 15.90 -44.94 -34.24
CA GLN A 325 15.91 -43.62 -33.66
C GLN A 325 14.85 -42.70 -34.28
N ARG A 326 14.58 -42.82 -35.57
CA ARG A 326 13.62 -41.97 -36.31
C ARG A 326 12.18 -42.20 -35.82
N SER A 327 11.77 -43.45 -35.58
CA SER A 327 10.41 -43.77 -35.08
C SER A 327 10.21 -43.27 -33.66
N ARG A 328 11.22 -43.42 -32.77
CA ARG A 328 11.18 -42.90 -31.39
C ARG A 328 11.11 -41.35 -31.37
N TRP A 329 11.89 -40.71 -32.23
CA TRP A 329 11.85 -39.28 -32.38
C TRP A 329 10.49 -38.78 -32.85
N TRP A 330 9.88 -39.47 -33.82
CA TRP A 330 8.55 -39.14 -34.31
C TRP A 330 7.49 -39.23 -33.18
N VAL A 331 7.50 -40.34 -32.40
CA VAL A 331 6.61 -40.50 -31.24
C VAL A 331 6.81 -39.38 -30.23
N MET A 332 8.05 -39.11 -29.86
CA MET A 332 8.38 -38.05 -28.89
C MET A 332 7.90 -36.65 -29.35
N ARG A 333 8.18 -36.31 -30.60
CA ARG A 333 7.79 -35.03 -31.20
C ARG A 333 6.28 -34.89 -31.33
N THR A 334 5.60 -35.92 -31.78
CA THR A 334 4.13 -35.94 -31.91
C THR A 334 3.48 -35.83 -30.54
N GLY A 335 3.95 -36.60 -29.56
CA GLY A 335 3.47 -36.55 -28.18
C GLY A 335 3.68 -35.18 -27.55
N ALA A 336 4.86 -34.57 -27.74
CA ALA A 336 5.14 -33.23 -27.26
C ALA A 336 4.23 -32.15 -27.89
N ARG A 337 4.03 -32.17 -29.19
CA ARG A 337 3.12 -31.28 -29.90
C ARG A 337 1.67 -31.43 -29.45
N LEU A 338 1.23 -32.67 -29.29
CA LEU A 338 -0.12 -32.97 -28.83
C LEU A 338 -0.33 -32.51 -27.40
N LEU A 339 0.68 -32.69 -26.53
CA LEU A 339 0.65 -32.18 -25.14
C LEU A 339 0.43 -30.68 -25.11
N PHE A 340 1.24 -29.89 -25.81
CA PHE A 340 1.11 -28.43 -25.83
C PHE A 340 -0.24 -27.99 -26.43
N ARG A 341 -0.66 -28.64 -27.52
CA ARG A 341 -1.95 -28.34 -28.17
C ARG A 341 -3.15 -28.61 -27.26
N LEU A 342 -3.19 -29.77 -26.63
CA LEU A 342 -4.28 -30.14 -25.72
C LEU A 342 -4.23 -29.36 -24.42
N ALA A 343 -3.05 -29.10 -23.88
CA ALA A 343 -2.91 -28.24 -22.71
C ALA A 343 -3.25 -26.77 -22.99
N GLY A 344 -3.46 -26.38 -24.25
CA GLY A 344 -3.74 -24.98 -24.62
C GLY A 344 -2.58 -24.03 -24.44
N ILE A 345 -1.34 -24.55 -24.43
CA ILE A 345 -0.12 -23.74 -24.27
C ILE A 345 0.41 -23.39 -25.66
N PRO A 346 0.35 -22.10 -26.05
CA PRO A 346 0.85 -21.68 -27.36
C PRO A 346 2.37 -21.74 -27.40
N LEU A 347 2.93 -22.32 -28.48
CA LEU A 347 4.35 -22.33 -28.77
C LEU A 347 4.61 -21.26 -29.87
N ASN A 348 5.13 -20.11 -29.47
CA ASN A 348 5.55 -19.09 -30.41
C ASN A 348 7.03 -19.28 -30.75
N VAL A 349 7.32 -19.46 -32.03
CA VAL A 349 8.65 -19.76 -32.51
C VAL A 349 9.08 -18.74 -33.54
N SER A 350 10.24 -18.17 -33.38
CA SER A 350 10.87 -17.27 -34.34
C SER A 350 12.30 -17.70 -34.63
N GLY A 351 12.83 -17.41 -35.81
CA GLY A 351 14.21 -17.69 -36.15
C GLY A 351 14.49 -19.12 -36.63
N LEU A 352 13.44 -19.95 -36.92
CA LEU A 352 13.63 -21.30 -37.45
C LEU A 352 14.28 -21.31 -38.84
N GLU A 353 14.21 -20.22 -39.55
CA GLU A 353 14.90 -20.01 -40.81
C GLU A 353 16.44 -20.07 -40.69
N ASN A 354 16.96 -19.84 -39.49
CA ASN A 354 18.39 -19.93 -39.18
C ASN A 354 18.84 -21.36 -38.89
N TRP A 355 17.91 -22.31 -38.79
CA TRP A 355 18.22 -23.70 -38.51
C TRP A 355 18.88 -24.37 -39.69
N ARG A 356 20.09 -24.94 -39.46
CA ARG A 356 20.84 -25.71 -40.44
C ARG A 356 20.57 -27.21 -40.31
N ALA A 357 19.65 -27.73 -41.11
CA ALA A 357 19.30 -29.15 -41.10
C ALA A 357 20.37 -30.07 -41.72
N ASP A 358 21.27 -29.50 -42.53
CA ASP A 358 22.31 -30.18 -43.29
C ASP A 358 23.59 -30.49 -42.49
N ARG A 359 23.72 -29.92 -41.29
CA ARG A 359 24.92 -30.06 -40.45
C ARG A 359 24.58 -30.43 -39.02
N ALA A 360 25.46 -31.22 -38.40
CA ALA A 360 25.42 -31.42 -36.95
C ALA A 360 25.72 -30.11 -36.23
N CYS A 361 24.92 -29.73 -35.25
CA CYS A 361 25.04 -28.51 -34.49
C CYS A 361 24.99 -28.78 -32.98
N VAL A 362 25.58 -27.87 -32.24
CA VAL A 362 25.43 -27.78 -30.79
C VAL A 362 24.36 -26.74 -30.49
N ILE A 363 23.28 -27.16 -29.84
CA ILE A 363 22.17 -26.33 -29.46
C ILE A 363 22.33 -25.99 -27.98
N VAL A 364 22.30 -24.71 -27.66
CA VAL A 364 22.40 -24.21 -26.29
C VAL A 364 21.11 -23.47 -25.95
N ALA A 365 20.51 -23.79 -24.82
CA ALA A 365 19.31 -23.13 -24.34
C ALA A 365 19.39 -22.88 -22.82
N ASN A 366 18.74 -21.83 -22.35
CA ASN A 366 18.51 -21.62 -20.92
C ASN A 366 17.54 -22.67 -20.36
N HIS A 367 17.58 -22.88 -19.03
CA HIS A 367 16.78 -23.91 -18.37
C HIS A 367 15.99 -23.37 -17.19
N ALA A 368 14.73 -23.03 -17.43
CA ALA A 368 13.83 -22.47 -16.45
C ALA A 368 12.73 -23.44 -15.99
N SER A 369 12.45 -24.50 -16.77
CA SER A 369 11.33 -25.42 -16.53
C SER A 369 11.62 -26.85 -17.00
N TYR A 370 11.00 -27.86 -16.38
CA TYR A 370 10.97 -29.24 -16.89
C TYR A 370 10.35 -29.36 -18.28
N LEU A 371 9.55 -28.39 -18.70
CA LEU A 371 8.93 -28.36 -20.02
C LEU A 371 9.86 -27.91 -21.14
N ASP A 372 11.02 -27.33 -20.83
CA ASP A 372 11.93 -26.76 -21.85
C ASP A 372 12.38 -27.84 -22.84
N GLY A 373 12.80 -29.00 -22.34
CA GLY A 373 13.19 -30.13 -23.21
C GLY A 373 12.03 -30.60 -24.09
N VAL A 374 10.81 -30.62 -23.55
CA VAL A 374 9.59 -31.03 -24.28
C VAL A 374 9.23 -30.00 -25.35
N ALA A 375 9.35 -28.70 -25.03
CA ALA A 375 9.08 -27.60 -25.94
C ALA A 375 10.08 -27.63 -27.13
N LEU A 376 11.36 -27.79 -26.84
CA LEU A 376 12.40 -27.87 -27.87
C LEU A 376 12.19 -29.04 -28.82
N VAL A 377 11.81 -30.22 -28.29
CA VAL A 377 11.45 -31.39 -29.10
C VAL A 377 10.22 -31.12 -29.98
N ALA A 378 9.22 -30.43 -29.46
CA ALA A 378 8.02 -30.08 -30.24
C ALA A 378 8.31 -29.17 -31.41
N VAL A 379 9.29 -28.25 -31.25
CA VAL A 379 9.55 -27.13 -32.17
C VAL A 379 10.68 -27.43 -33.13
N LEU A 380 11.84 -27.84 -32.63
CA LEU A 380 13.04 -27.95 -33.45
C LEU A 380 12.93 -29.08 -34.50
N PRO A 381 13.34 -28.83 -35.74
CA PRO A 381 13.36 -29.84 -36.78
C PRO A 381 14.53 -30.82 -36.60
N GLY A 382 14.28 -32.11 -36.85
CA GLY A 382 15.29 -33.14 -36.85
C GLY A 382 15.61 -33.75 -35.48
N PRO A 383 16.24 -34.93 -35.46
CA PRO A 383 16.68 -35.56 -34.24
C PRO A 383 17.93 -34.89 -33.67
N PHE A 384 17.94 -34.63 -32.38
CA PHE A 384 19.10 -34.25 -31.59
C PHE A 384 19.18 -35.07 -30.30
N SER A 385 20.36 -35.15 -29.70
CA SER A 385 20.58 -35.88 -28.45
C SER A 385 20.73 -34.88 -27.29
N PHE A 386 20.05 -35.13 -26.18
CA PHE A 386 20.26 -34.35 -24.98
C PHE A 386 21.58 -34.73 -24.30
N VAL A 387 22.18 -33.76 -23.63
CA VAL A 387 23.25 -34.00 -22.66
C VAL A 387 22.63 -33.86 -21.27
N ALA A 388 22.63 -34.91 -20.49
CA ALA A 388 21.95 -35.00 -19.20
C ALA A 388 22.91 -35.46 -18.09
N LYS A 389 22.52 -35.19 -16.85
CA LYS A 389 23.25 -35.60 -15.64
C LYS A 389 23.28 -37.13 -15.55
N ARG A 390 24.42 -37.70 -15.12
CA ARG A 390 24.63 -39.14 -14.94
C ARG A 390 23.63 -39.75 -13.96
N GLU A 391 23.22 -39.05 -12.92
CA GLU A 391 22.28 -39.48 -11.91
C GLU A 391 20.86 -39.83 -12.50
N LEU A 392 20.51 -39.20 -13.63
CA LEU A 392 19.25 -39.55 -14.33
C LEU A 392 19.36 -40.94 -15.02
N GLY A 393 20.55 -41.39 -15.33
CA GLY A 393 20.82 -42.73 -15.85
C GLY A 393 20.72 -43.88 -14.81
N GLU A 394 20.68 -43.51 -13.50
CA GLU A 394 20.54 -44.48 -12.42
C GLU A 394 19.06 -44.84 -12.15
N GLN A 395 18.16 -43.93 -12.47
CA GLN A 395 16.73 -44.15 -12.29
C GLN A 395 16.12 -44.92 -13.47
N PHE A 396 15.32 -45.93 -13.20
CA PHE A 396 14.80 -46.84 -14.24
C PHE A 396 14.03 -46.12 -15.37
N VAL A 397 13.06 -45.26 -15.02
CA VAL A 397 12.20 -44.61 -16.02
C VAL A 397 12.99 -43.61 -16.89
N PRO A 398 13.78 -42.65 -16.32
CA PRO A 398 14.62 -41.77 -17.11
C PRO A 398 15.71 -42.52 -17.88
N ARG A 399 16.34 -43.55 -17.30
CA ARG A 399 17.40 -44.34 -17.97
C ARG A 399 16.88 -44.99 -19.26
N VAL A 400 15.76 -45.67 -19.21
CA VAL A 400 15.16 -46.30 -20.38
C VAL A 400 14.79 -45.25 -21.43
N PHE A 401 14.07 -44.20 -21.01
CA PHE A 401 13.64 -43.16 -21.93
C PHE A 401 14.81 -42.41 -22.58
N LEU A 402 15.68 -41.83 -21.76
CA LEU A 402 16.81 -41.04 -22.22
C LEU A 402 17.83 -41.87 -23.02
N GLY A 403 18.08 -43.10 -22.57
CA GLY A 403 18.98 -44.01 -23.32
C GLY A 403 18.42 -44.37 -24.70
N ARG A 404 17.11 -44.62 -24.81
CA ARG A 404 16.46 -44.97 -26.08
C ARG A 404 16.40 -43.82 -27.08
N ILE A 405 16.40 -42.54 -26.61
CA ILE A 405 16.44 -41.37 -27.49
C ILE A 405 17.89 -40.90 -27.79
N GLY A 406 18.91 -41.61 -27.25
CA GLY A 406 20.32 -41.37 -27.55
C GLY A 406 20.94 -40.23 -26.71
N THR A 407 20.41 -39.98 -25.49
CA THR A 407 20.97 -38.98 -24.56
C THR A 407 22.37 -39.38 -24.12
N LEU A 408 23.29 -38.39 -24.07
CA LEU A 408 24.63 -38.54 -23.50
C LEU A 408 24.58 -38.15 -22.01
N PHE A 409 25.02 -39.07 -21.15
CA PHE A 409 25.10 -38.81 -19.71
C PHE A 409 26.51 -38.33 -19.37
N VAL A 410 26.58 -37.20 -18.67
CA VAL A 410 27.86 -36.55 -18.30
C VAL A 410 28.00 -36.46 -16.78
N GLU A 411 29.27 -36.73 -16.34
CA GLU A 411 29.67 -36.54 -14.95
C GLU A 411 30.09 -35.08 -14.73
N ARG A 412 29.68 -34.51 -13.58
CA ARG A 412 29.95 -33.10 -13.29
C ARG A 412 30.99 -32.88 -12.20
N PHE A 413 31.14 -33.85 -11.33
CA PHE A 413 31.95 -33.70 -10.11
C PHE A 413 33.28 -34.43 -10.18
N ASP A 414 33.43 -35.40 -11.08
CA ASP A 414 34.68 -36.12 -11.30
C ASP A 414 35.40 -35.58 -12.57
N VAL A 415 36.53 -34.94 -12.39
CA VAL A 415 37.30 -34.30 -13.46
C VAL A 415 37.80 -35.29 -14.51
N GLN A 416 38.24 -36.48 -14.10
CA GLN A 416 38.75 -37.48 -15.05
C GLN A 416 37.65 -38.08 -15.91
N ARG A 417 36.51 -38.40 -15.29
CA ARG A 417 35.33 -38.87 -16.01
C ARG A 417 34.71 -37.78 -16.86
N GLY A 418 34.65 -36.54 -16.38
CA GLY A 418 34.20 -35.40 -17.15
C GLY A 418 35.00 -35.14 -18.42
N LEU A 419 36.32 -35.35 -18.40
CA LEU A 419 37.16 -35.27 -19.59
C LEU A 419 36.88 -36.39 -20.62
N SER A 420 36.62 -37.63 -20.17
CA SER A 420 36.23 -38.74 -21.05
C SER A 420 34.85 -38.49 -21.67
N ASP A 421 33.90 -37.99 -20.89
CA ASP A 421 32.55 -37.67 -21.35
C ASP A 421 32.56 -36.48 -22.35
N ALA A 422 33.43 -35.49 -22.13
CA ALA A 422 33.64 -34.39 -23.08
C ALA A 422 34.18 -34.89 -24.42
N ARG A 423 35.16 -35.80 -24.41
CA ARG A 423 35.68 -36.42 -25.65
C ARG A 423 34.57 -37.18 -26.39
N GLN A 424 33.80 -37.99 -25.73
CA GLN A 424 32.68 -38.72 -26.31
C GLN A 424 31.61 -37.78 -26.89
N THR A 425 31.40 -36.64 -26.25
CA THR A 425 30.48 -35.58 -26.72
C THR A 425 30.99 -34.99 -28.04
N VAL A 426 32.28 -34.66 -28.12
CA VAL A 426 32.94 -34.15 -29.35
C VAL A 426 32.87 -35.18 -30.48
N GLU A 427 33.16 -36.45 -30.21
CA GLU A 427 33.08 -37.52 -31.21
C GLU A 427 31.64 -37.70 -31.72
N SER A 428 30.65 -37.57 -30.86
CA SER A 428 29.23 -37.63 -31.25
C SER A 428 28.84 -36.53 -32.22
N VAL A 429 29.35 -35.28 -32.03
CA VAL A 429 29.14 -34.19 -32.99
C VAL A 429 29.88 -34.46 -34.31
N LYS A 430 31.12 -34.93 -34.26
CA LYS A 430 31.89 -35.27 -35.44
C LYS A 430 31.28 -36.40 -36.25
N SER A 431 30.55 -37.33 -35.60
CA SER A 431 29.77 -38.40 -36.29
C SER A 431 28.45 -37.91 -36.89
N GLY A 432 28.17 -36.61 -36.88
CA GLY A 432 26.97 -36.03 -37.49
C GLY A 432 25.75 -35.94 -36.58
N ARG A 433 25.88 -36.08 -35.24
CA ARG A 433 24.78 -35.93 -34.28
C ARG A 433 24.70 -34.51 -33.75
N SER A 434 23.52 -33.90 -33.82
CA SER A 434 23.26 -32.65 -33.11
C SER A 434 23.06 -32.89 -31.61
N LEU A 435 23.59 -32.00 -30.78
CA LEU A 435 23.50 -32.11 -29.32
C LEU A 435 22.81 -30.90 -28.73
N MET A 436 22.05 -31.12 -27.66
CA MET A 436 21.34 -30.11 -26.90
C MET A 436 21.91 -30.00 -25.50
N PHE A 437 22.30 -28.77 -25.12
CA PHE A 437 22.84 -28.46 -23.80
C PHE A 437 22.01 -27.41 -23.06
N PHE A 438 21.89 -27.62 -21.76
CA PHE A 438 21.45 -26.63 -20.82
C PHE A 438 22.64 -26.25 -19.92
N PRO A 439 23.38 -25.17 -20.22
CA PRO A 439 24.64 -24.88 -19.55
C PRO A 439 24.51 -24.53 -18.08
N GLU A 440 23.35 -24.00 -17.68
CA GLU A 440 23.03 -23.68 -16.28
C GLU A 440 23.00 -24.90 -15.37
N GLY A 441 22.70 -26.05 -15.95
CA GLY A 441 22.70 -27.35 -15.25
C GLY A 441 21.69 -27.54 -14.15
N THR A 442 21.03 -26.51 -13.73
CA THR A 442 19.89 -26.50 -12.78
C THR A 442 18.92 -25.42 -13.21
N PHE A 443 17.68 -25.50 -12.71
CA PHE A 443 16.71 -24.44 -12.98
C PHE A 443 17.10 -23.15 -12.28
N THR A 444 17.22 -22.06 -13.02
CA THR A 444 17.35 -20.70 -12.45
C THR A 444 15.97 -20.09 -12.29
N ARG A 445 15.66 -19.63 -11.09
CA ARG A 445 14.41 -18.89 -10.80
C ARG A 445 14.55 -17.37 -10.98
N ILE A 446 15.74 -16.92 -11.25
CA ILE A 446 16.06 -15.50 -11.45
C ILE A 446 16.27 -15.32 -12.94
N PRO A 447 15.48 -14.48 -13.63
CA PRO A 447 15.82 -14.08 -15.00
C PRO A 447 17.15 -13.37 -14.96
N GLY A 448 18.12 -13.88 -15.71
CA GLY A 448 19.40 -13.23 -15.91
C GLY A 448 19.28 -11.99 -16.76
#